data_d7a6b7d64ae55e23cb6874a28ef748da
#
_entry.id   d7a6b7d64ae55e23cb6874a28ef748da
#
_cell.length_a   1.000
_cell.length_b   1.000
_cell.length_c   1.000
_cell.angle_alpha   90.00
_cell.angle_beta   90.00
_cell.angle_gamma   90.00
#
_symmetry.space_group_name_H-M   'P 1'
#
loop_
_entity.id
_entity.type
_entity.pdbx_description
1 polymer ?
#
loop_
_entity_poly.entity_id
_entity_poly.type
_entity_poly.pdbx_seq_one_letter_code
_entity_poly.pdbx_strand_id
1 'polypeptide(L)'
;QDKFRPEKMAFTIVADIDEKTMEKSVLKLVQKHFPDHVLAPETAICEETAAFVSEPFDVTLSKRNHQANCIIGGLAPSLYQDRERLATVLLCNILGGPANNSILNSILREKNGWVYGVECSYTQYSDTGIVAISLGCDKGNLEKCVKAIYKEIVKLQEDMLSERKLKAAKKQLLGRMAISGDNGETQCLSMGK
;
A
#
# COMPACT_ATOMS: atom_id res chain seq x y z
N GLN A 1 -9.11 -4.65 25.80
CA GLN A 1 -8.20 -5.45 26.62
C GLN A 1 -7.82 -6.79 25.96
N ASP A 2 -8.73 -7.47 25.24
CA ASP A 2 -8.45 -8.78 24.60
C ASP A 2 -7.41 -8.76 23.48
N LYS A 3 -7.08 -7.61 22.92
CA LYS A 3 -6.07 -7.48 21.86
C LYS A 3 -4.64 -7.25 22.38
N PHE A 4 -4.50 -6.94 23.67
CA PHE A 4 -3.19 -6.69 24.31
C PHE A 4 -2.72 -7.90 25.12
N ARG A 5 -2.92 -9.10 24.59
CA ARG A 5 -2.38 -10.33 25.18
C ARG A 5 -1.06 -10.65 24.50
N PRO A 6 -0.04 -11.13 25.23
CA PRO A 6 1.28 -11.44 24.68
C PRO A 6 1.24 -12.35 23.46
N GLU A 7 0.35 -13.36 23.45
CA GLU A 7 0.14 -14.29 22.33
C GLU A 7 -0.43 -13.65 21.06
N LYS A 8 -0.89 -12.40 21.15
CA LYS A 8 -1.41 -11.60 20.01
C LYS A 8 -0.51 -10.41 19.67
N MET A 9 0.69 -10.37 20.23
CA MET A 9 1.63 -9.27 20.06
C MET A 9 2.87 -9.77 19.33
N ALA A 10 3.31 -9.03 18.30
CA ALA A 10 4.62 -9.20 17.69
C ALA A 10 5.56 -8.10 18.21
N PHE A 11 6.76 -8.47 18.60
CA PHE A 11 7.79 -7.54 19.02
C PHE A 11 8.95 -7.60 18.05
N THR A 12 9.29 -6.48 17.45
CA THR A 12 10.40 -6.33 16.52
C THR A 12 11.35 -5.24 16.98
N ILE A 13 12.64 -5.45 16.78
CA ILE A 13 13.66 -4.48 17.13
C ILE A 13 14.73 -4.42 16.04
N VAL A 14 15.16 -3.21 15.73
CA VAL A 14 16.32 -2.93 14.87
C VAL A 14 17.24 -2.01 15.67
N ALA A 15 18.46 -2.46 15.93
CA ALA A 15 19.42 -1.72 16.74
C ALA A 15 20.86 -2.02 16.29
N ASP A 16 21.78 -1.10 16.56
CA ASP A 16 23.22 -1.26 16.31
C ASP A 16 23.90 -1.91 17.52
N ILE A 17 23.53 -3.16 17.78
CA ILE A 17 24.13 -4.02 18.81
C ILE A 17 24.27 -5.44 18.29
N ASP A 18 25.19 -6.21 18.85
CA ASP A 18 25.35 -7.62 18.47
C ASP A 18 24.09 -8.46 18.82
N GLU A 19 23.82 -9.46 18.00
CA GLU A 19 22.61 -10.29 18.08
C GLU A 19 22.44 -10.95 19.46
N LYS A 20 23.52 -11.49 20.03
CA LYS A 20 23.47 -12.18 21.35
C LYS A 20 23.12 -11.23 22.48
N THR A 21 23.67 -10.02 22.46
CA THR A 21 23.37 -8.97 23.44
C THR A 21 21.96 -8.49 23.31
N MET A 22 21.48 -8.33 22.07
CA MET A 22 20.11 -7.94 21.77
C MET A 22 19.12 -9.00 22.25
N GLU A 23 19.30 -10.26 21.86
CA GLU A 23 18.46 -11.38 22.28
C GLU A 23 18.37 -11.49 23.80
N LYS A 24 19.51 -11.45 24.50
CA LYS A 24 19.56 -11.51 25.97
C LYS A 24 18.80 -10.33 26.61
N SER A 25 18.94 -9.15 26.08
CA SER A 25 18.26 -7.95 26.59
C SER A 25 16.74 -8.02 26.37
N VAL A 26 16.30 -8.48 25.18
CA VAL A 26 14.89 -8.69 24.85
C VAL A 26 14.27 -9.76 25.73
N LEU A 27 14.91 -10.93 25.87
CA LEU A 27 14.42 -12.02 26.73
C LEU A 27 14.28 -11.56 28.18
N LYS A 28 15.23 -10.78 28.69
CA LYS A 28 15.16 -10.21 30.03
C LYS A 28 13.97 -9.25 30.21
N LEU A 29 13.68 -8.42 29.20
CA LEU A 29 12.52 -7.53 29.22
C LEU A 29 11.20 -8.31 29.16
N VAL A 30 11.10 -9.30 28.26
CA VAL A 30 9.93 -10.16 28.13
C VAL A 30 9.67 -10.90 29.44
N GLN A 31 10.65 -11.55 30.03
CA GLN A 31 10.52 -12.26 31.31
C GLN A 31 10.14 -11.33 32.48
N LYS A 32 10.62 -10.09 32.47
CA LYS A 32 10.28 -9.10 33.50
C LYS A 32 8.83 -8.65 33.44
N HIS A 33 8.30 -8.44 32.22
CA HIS A 33 6.98 -7.83 32.01
C HIS A 33 5.87 -8.85 31.70
N PHE A 34 6.25 -10.05 31.24
CA PHE A 34 5.36 -11.15 30.87
C PHE A 34 5.91 -12.48 31.44
N PRO A 35 5.99 -12.64 32.78
CA PRO A 35 6.69 -13.77 33.41
C PRO A 35 6.06 -15.13 33.09
N ASP A 36 4.74 -15.17 32.88
CA ASP A 36 4.00 -16.41 32.63
C ASP A 36 3.81 -16.69 31.12
N HIS A 37 4.50 -15.94 30.27
CA HIS A 37 4.35 -16.10 28.84
C HIS A 37 5.28 -17.19 28.31
N VAL A 38 4.69 -18.20 27.70
CA VAL A 38 5.40 -19.19 26.86
C VAL A 38 5.32 -18.70 25.44
N LEU A 39 6.47 -18.51 24.77
CA LEU A 39 6.52 -18.18 23.35
C LEU A 39 5.77 -19.29 22.59
N ALA A 40 4.58 -18.98 22.10
CA ALA A 40 3.83 -19.91 21.31
C ALA A 40 4.53 -20.12 19.96
N PRO A 41 4.62 -21.35 19.47
CA PRO A 41 5.12 -21.58 18.12
C PRO A 41 4.19 -20.88 17.11
N GLU A 42 4.76 -20.36 16.03
CA GLU A 42 4.04 -19.76 14.91
C GLU A 42 2.89 -20.66 14.44
N THR A 43 1.68 -20.34 14.82
CA THR A 43 0.50 -20.99 14.28
C THR A 43 -0.62 -19.96 14.17
N ALA A 44 -0.65 -19.27 13.08
CA ALA A 44 -1.90 -18.72 12.55
C ALA A 44 -1.81 -18.72 11.04
N ILE A 45 -2.07 -19.87 10.43
CA ILE A 45 -2.57 -19.89 9.06
C ILE A 45 -3.95 -19.25 9.16
N CYS A 46 -4.06 -18.00 8.72
CA CYS A 46 -5.35 -17.36 8.58
C CYS A 46 -6.08 -18.11 7.47
N GLU A 47 -7.19 -18.77 7.79
CA GLU A 47 -8.06 -19.34 6.76
C GLU A 47 -8.48 -18.22 5.83
N GLU A 48 -8.34 -18.44 4.51
CA GLU A 48 -8.85 -17.51 3.50
C GLU A 48 -10.36 -17.41 3.67
N THR A 49 -10.81 -16.35 4.33
CA THR A 49 -12.23 -16.00 4.30
C THR A 49 -12.52 -15.43 2.91
N ALA A 50 -13.56 -15.97 2.27
CA ALA A 50 -13.98 -15.47 0.96
C ALA A 50 -14.21 -13.97 1.01
N ALA A 51 -13.55 -13.23 0.12
CA ALA A 51 -13.69 -11.78 0.06
C ALA A 51 -15.16 -11.39 -0.08
N PHE A 52 -15.63 -10.49 0.78
CA PHE A 52 -16.95 -9.92 0.64
C PHE A 52 -17.00 -9.06 -0.62
N VAL A 53 -17.78 -9.49 -1.60
CA VAL A 53 -18.01 -8.71 -2.83
C VAL A 53 -19.16 -7.76 -2.56
N SER A 54 -18.86 -6.47 -2.39
CA SER A 54 -19.90 -5.45 -2.30
C SER A 54 -20.41 -5.09 -3.70
N GLU A 55 -21.68 -4.71 -3.79
CA GLU A 55 -22.24 -4.10 -4.99
C GLU A 55 -21.46 -2.82 -5.34
N PRO A 56 -21.19 -2.56 -6.64
CA PRO A 56 -20.61 -1.29 -7.05
C PRO A 56 -21.44 -0.10 -6.57
N PHE A 57 -20.81 0.93 -6.09
CA PHE A 57 -21.50 2.13 -5.60
C PHE A 57 -20.83 3.41 -6.12
N ASP A 58 -21.63 4.46 -6.24
CA ASP A 58 -21.20 5.84 -6.48
C ASP A 58 -21.88 6.74 -5.46
N VAL A 59 -21.09 7.44 -4.65
CA VAL A 59 -21.59 8.31 -3.57
C VAL A 59 -20.96 9.68 -3.69
N THR A 60 -21.80 10.69 -3.84
CA THR A 60 -21.38 12.10 -3.85
C THR A 60 -21.87 12.82 -2.62
N LEU A 61 -20.94 13.38 -1.85
CA LEU A 61 -21.21 14.23 -0.69
C LEU A 61 -20.90 15.69 -1.00
N SER A 62 -21.93 16.54 -1.05
CA SER A 62 -21.75 17.98 -1.26
C SER A 62 -21.49 18.71 0.05
N LYS A 63 -20.35 19.44 0.10
CA LYS A 63 -19.96 20.28 1.25
C LYS A 63 -19.58 21.69 0.78
N ARG A 64 -19.61 22.65 1.73
CA ARG A 64 -19.20 24.05 1.49
C ARG A 64 -17.68 24.19 1.49
N ASN A 65 -17.01 23.61 0.51
CA ASN A 65 -15.58 23.79 0.27
C ASN A 65 -15.33 24.07 -1.21
N HIS A 66 -14.17 24.61 -1.54
CA HIS A 66 -13.80 24.92 -2.93
C HIS A 66 -13.22 23.70 -3.66
N GLN A 67 -12.60 22.79 -2.91
CA GLN A 67 -11.97 21.59 -3.46
C GLN A 67 -12.94 20.43 -3.54
N ALA A 68 -12.75 19.59 -4.54
CA ALA A 68 -13.34 18.26 -4.65
C ALA A 68 -12.25 17.22 -4.35
N ASN A 69 -12.57 16.26 -3.49
CA ASN A 69 -11.77 15.07 -3.27
C ASN A 69 -12.54 13.88 -3.85
N CYS A 70 -11.85 13.06 -4.62
CA CYS A 70 -12.44 11.88 -5.25
C CYS A 70 -11.58 10.66 -4.94
N ILE A 71 -12.25 9.54 -4.68
CA ILE A 71 -11.61 8.24 -4.52
C ILE A 71 -12.30 7.28 -5.48
N ILE A 72 -11.52 6.63 -6.34
CA ILE A 72 -11.96 5.56 -7.22
C ILE A 72 -11.28 4.29 -6.73
N GLY A 73 -12.04 3.31 -6.29
CA GLY A 73 -11.50 2.10 -5.69
C GLY A 73 -12.05 0.82 -6.30
N GLY A 74 -11.34 -0.27 -6.07
CA GLY A 74 -11.74 -1.61 -6.48
C GLY A 74 -11.02 -2.67 -5.67
N LEU A 75 -11.57 -3.89 -5.72
CA LEU A 75 -10.95 -5.06 -5.10
C LEU A 75 -9.62 -5.39 -5.79
N ALA A 76 -8.71 -5.91 -5.02
CA ALA A 76 -7.37 -6.29 -5.45
C ALA A 76 -6.93 -7.58 -4.75
N PRO A 77 -5.83 -8.21 -5.18
CA PRO A 77 -5.31 -9.42 -4.56
C PRO A 77 -5.03 -9.27 -3.06
N SER A 78 -5.22 -10.36 -2.32
CA SER A 78 -4.89 -10.43 -0.90
C SER A 78 -3.38 -10.49 -0.65
N LEU A 79 -2.98 -10.43 0.62
CA LEU A 79 -1.58 -10.51 1.04
C LEU A 79 -0.90 -11.81 0.59
N TYR A 80 -1.64 -12.92 0.52
CA TYR A 80 -1.11 -14.25 0.21
C TYR A 80 -1.07 -14.60 -1.28
N GLN A 81 -1.63 -13.77 -2.15
CA GLN A 81 -1.57 -13.93 -3.60
C GLN A 81 -0.30 -13.27 -4.16
N ASP A 82 0.86 -13.84 -3.86
CA ASP A 82 2.17 -13.21 -4.06
C ASP A 82 2.42 -12.66 -5.47
N ARG A 83 2.11 -13.43 -6.51
CA ARG A 83 2.35 -13.03 -7.89
C ARG A 83 1.48 -11.85 -8.30
N GLU A 84 0.19 -11.94 -8.03
CA GLU A 84 -0.81 -10.92 -8.34
C GLU A 84 -0.57 -9.68 -7.48
N ARG A 85 -0.24 -9.87 -6.21
CA ARG A 85 0.12 -8.82 -5.26
C ARG A 85 1.31 -7.99 -5.75
N LEU A 86 2.41 -8.64 -6.13
CA LEU A 86 3.60 -7.96 -6.64
C LEU A 86 3.33 -7.22 -7.96
N ALA A 87 2.53 -7.81 -8.85
CA ALA A 87 2.09 -7.15 -10.06
C ALA A 87 1.25 -5.90 -9.77
N THR A 88 0.34 -5.98 -8.79
CA THR A 88 -0.51 -4.86 -8.36
C THR A 88 0.31 -3.73 -7.73
N VAL A 89 1.31 -4.05 -6.88
CA VAL A 89 2.25 -3.06 -6.33
C VAL A 89 2.96 -2.31 -7.46
N LEU A 90 3.47 -3.03 -8.45
CA LEU A 90 4.15 -2.42 -9.60
C LEU A 90 3.19 -1.57 -10.44
N LEU A 91 1.97 -2.06 -10.69
CA LEU A 91 0.93 -1.34 -11.43
C LEU A 91 0.56 -0.03 -10.73
N CYS A 92 0.30 -0.05 -9.43
CA CYS A 92 0.00 1.17 -8.66
C CYS A 92 1.16 2.17 -8.71
N ASN A 93 2.41 1.69 -8.63
CA ASN A 93 3.58 2.56 -8.77
C ASN A 93 3.69 3.20 -10.16
N ILE A 94 3.36 2.48 -11.22
CA ILE A 94 3.35 2.99 -12.61
C ILE A 94 2.21 3.99 -12.79
N LEU A 95 1.01 3.66 -12.31
CA LEU A 95 -0.20 4.43 -12.55
C LEU A 95 -0.20 5.75 -11.77
N GLY A 96 0.01 5.71 -10.47
CA GLY A 96 -0.07 6.88 -9.60
C GLY A 96 0.89 6.83 -8.41
N GLY A 97 2.08 6.22 -8.58
CA GLY A 97 3.12 6.25 -7.56
C GLY A 97 3.64 7.68 -7.31
N PRO A 98 4.40 7.88 -6.21
CA PRO A 98 4.81 9.23 -5.77
C PRO A 98 5.82 9.92 -6.67
N ALA A 99 6.32 9.24 -7.71
CA ALA A 99 7.21 9.87 -8.67
C ALA A 99 6.43 10.69 -9.72
N ASN A 100 6.93 11.85 -10.07
CA ASN A 100 6.29 12.77 -11.03
C ASN A 100 6.09 12.15 -12.43
N ASN A 101 6.84 11.09 -12.77
CA ASN A 101 6.73 10.37 -14.03
C ASN A 101 5.67 9.26 -14.03
N SER A 102 4.94 9.06 -12.93
CA SER A 102 3.78 8.16 -12.94
C SER A 102 2.71 8.69 -13.92
N ILE A 103 1.94 7.78 -14.51
CA ILE A 103 1.01 8.12 -15.61
C ILE A 103 0.04 9.22 -15.19
N LEU A 104 -0.61 9.06 -14.05
CA LEU A 104 -1.62 10.02 -13.60
C LEU A 104 -1.02 11.36 -13.18
N ASN A 105 0.14 11.37 -12.50
CA ASN A 105 0.84 12.62 -12.18
C ASN A 105 1.23 13.37 -13.45
N SER A 106 1.82 12.67 -14.42
CA SER A 106 2.23 13.25 -15.70
C SER A 106 1.06 13.88 -16.46
N ILE A 107 -0.10 13.21 -16.49
CA ILE A 107 -1.25 13.67 -17.28
C ILE A 107 -2.08 14.70 -16.52
N LEU A 108 -2.45 14.42 -15.27
CA LEU A 108 -3.40 15.26 -14.55
C LEU A 108 -2.74 16.48 -13.93
N ARG A 109 -1.52 16.34 -13.44
CA ARG A 109 -0.80 17.41 -12.76
C ARG A 109 0.15 18.16 -13.69
N GLU A 110 1.15 17.47 -14.26
CA GLU A 110 2.22 18.13 -15.00
C GLU A 110 1.72 18.71 -16.35
N LYS A 111 0.95 17.93 -17.10
CA LYS A 111 0.49 18.34 -18.44
C LYS A 111 -0.71 19.30 -18.38
N ASN A 112 -1.68 19.02 -17.52
CA ASN A 112 -2.96 19.72 -17.54
C ASN A 112 -3.18 20.64 -16.33
N GLY A 113 -2.45 20.48 -15.23
CA GLY A 113 -2.63 21.28 -14.02
C GLY A 113 -4.01 21.17 -13.38
N TRP A 114 -4.71 20.03 -13.57
CA TRP A 114 -6.09 19.85 -13.09
C TRP A 114 -6.19 19.42 -11.64
N VAL A 115 -5.14 18.83 -11.09
CA VAL A 115 -5.13 18.29 -9.73
C VAL A 115 -4.04 18.92 -8.86
N TYR A 116 -4.29 19.04 -7.57
CA TYR A 116 -3.30 19.40 -6.57
C TYR A 116 -2.40 18.20 -6.24
N GLY A 117 -2.98 17.02 -6.22
CA GLY A 117 -2.30 15.75 -6.05
C GLY A 117 -3.16 14.60 -6.55
N VAL A 118 -2.50 13.54 -7.00
CA VAL A 118 -3.11 12.26 -7.37
C VAL A 118 -2.19 11.13 -6.92
N GLU A 119 -2.78 10.09 -6.35
CA GLU A 119 -2.06 8.93 -5.86
C GLU A 119 -2.85 7.67 -6.20
N CYS A 120 -2.13 6.60 -6.55
CA CYS A 120 -2.68 5.25 -6.64
C CYS A 120 -2.03 4.40 -5.55
N SER A 121 -2.82 3.96 -4.60
CA SER A 121 -2.39 3.15 -3.45
C SER A 121 -2.96 1.74 -3.53
N TYR A 122 -2.27 0.79 -2.91
CA TYR A 122 -2.71 -0.59 -2.75
C TYR A 122 -2.58 -0.98 -1.29
N THR A 123 -3.70 -1.28 -0.65
CA THR A 123 -3.77 -1.76 0.73
C THR A 123 -4.05 -3.26 0.71
N GLN A 124 -3.23 -4.01 1.45
CA GLN A 124 -3.26 -5.46 1.50
C GLN A 124 -3.84 -5.92 2.84
N TYR A 125 -4.78 -6.85 2.78
CA TYR A 125 -5.36 -7.55 3.91
C TYR A 125 -5.16 -9.05 3.74
N SER A 126 -5.36 -9.83 4.79
CA SER A 126 -5.20 -11.29 4.76
C SER A 126 -6.18 -11.97 3.79
N ASP A 127 -7.37 -11.45 3.69
CA ASP A 127 -8.50 -12.02 2.92
C ASP A 127 -8.76 -11.29 1.60
N THR A 128 -8.31 -10.03 1.45
CA THR A 128 -8.56 -9.20 0.27
C THR A 128 -7.50 -8.13 0.09
N GLY A 129 -7.60 -7.37 -0.96
CA GLY A 129 -6.84 -6.14 -1.18
C GLY A 129 -7.74 -5.04 -1.73
N ILE A 130 -7.31 -3.81 -1.60
CA ILE A 130 -8.00 -2.64 -2.15
C ILE A 130 -6.99 -1.78 -2.92
N VAL A 131 -7.28 -1.54 -4.19
CA VAL A 131 -6.61 -0.48 -4.96
C VAL A 131 -7.49 0.76 -4.94
N ALA A 132 -6.89 1.91 -4.62
CA ALA A 132 -7.57 3.18 -4.59
C ALA A 132 -6.77 4.25 -5.33
N ILE A 133 -7.43 5.00 -6.21
CA ILE A 133 -6.91 6.20 -6.82
C ILE A 133 -7.59 7.38 -6.13
N SER A 134 -6.80 8.16 -5.38
CA SER A 134 -7.27 9.36 -4.70
C SER A 134 -6.75 10.61 -5.41
N LEU A 135 -7.57 11.63 -5.53
CA LEU A 135 -7.19 12.91 -6.13
C LEU A 135 -7.89 14.07 -5.45
N GLY A 136 -7.22 15.22 -5.46
CA GLY A 136 -7.76 16.50 -5.03
C GLY A 136 -7.67 17.52 -6.18
N CYS A 137 -8.79 18.16 -6.51
CA CYS A 137 -8.87 19.13 -7.62
C CYS A 137 -9.92 20.21 -7.36
N ASP A 138 -10.00 21.18 -8.25
CA ASP A 138 -11.16 22.09 -8.30
C ASP A 138 -12.41 21.36 -8.78
N LYS A 139 -13.57 21.75 -8.25
CA LYS A 139 -14.86 21.13 -8.60
C LYS A 139 -15.11 21.07 -10.13
N GLY A 140 -14.71 22.13 -10.87
CA GLY A 140 -14.87 22.19 -12.32
C GLY A 140 -13.95 21.24 -13.11
N ASN A 141 -12.95 20.68 -12.48
CA ASN A 141 -12.00 19.75 -13.12
C ASN A 141 -12.29 18.28 -12.80
N LEU A 142 -13.14 18.00 -11.81
CA LEU A 142 -13.37 16.64 -11.32
C LEU A 142 -13.77 15.67 -12.43
N GLU A 143 -14.78 16.03 -13.24
CA GLU A 143 -15.27 15.16 -14.30
C GLU A 143 -14.19 14.87 -15.37
N LYS A 144 -13.38 15.89 -15.70
CA LYS A 144 -12.26 15.73 -16.66
C LYS A 144 -11.19 14.79 -16.09
N CYS A 145 -10.88 14.90 -14.79
CA CYS A 145 -9.93 14.03 -14.12
C CYS A 145 -10.42 12.59 -14.12
N VAL A 146 -11.67 12.35 -13.75
CA VAL A 146 -12.27 11.00 -13.73
C VAL A 146 -12.25 10.38 -15.14
N LYS A 147 -12.68 11.12 -16.16
CA LYS A 147 -12.64 10.64 -17.56
C LYS A 147 -11.21 10.31 -18.02
N ALA A 148 -10.22 11.14 -17.66
CA ALA A 148 -8.83 10.89 -18.00
C ALA A 148 -8.26 9.66 -17.29
N ILE A 149 -8.60 9.43 -16.01
CA ILE A 149 -8.21 8.24 -15.26
C ILE A 149 -8.76 6.99 -15.94
N TYR A 150 -10.05 6.93 -16.23
CA TYR A 150 -10.65 5.79 -16.90
C TYR A 150 -10.02 5.52 -18.28
N LYS A 151 -9.75 6.57 -19.04
CA LYS A 151 -9.07 6.45 -20.34
C LYS A 151 -7.69 5.79 -20.21
N GLU A 152 -6.90 6.17 -19.20
CA GLU A 152 -5.57 5.57 -19.02
C GLU A 152 -5.65 4.14 -18.46
N ILE A 153 -6.66 3.83 -17.65
CA ILE A 153 -6.92 2.44 -17.20
C ILE A 153 -7.26 1.56 -18.40
N VAL A 154 -8.22 1.97 -19.24
CA VAL A 154 -8.60 1.24 -20.46
C VAL A 154 -7.40 1.04 -21.37
N LYS A 155 -6.61 2.10 -21.59
CA LYS A 155 -5.40 2.02 -22.40
C LYS A 155 -4.37 1.01 -21.85
N LEU A 156 -4.21 0.93 -20.53
CA LEU A 156 -3.34 -0.07 -19.91
C LEU A 156 -3.88 -1.50 -20.04
N GLN A 157 -5.19 -1.67 -20.14
CA GLN A 157 -5.83 -2.96 -20.37
C GLN A 157 -5.71 -3.43 -21.83
N GLU A 158 -5.81 -2.50 -22.79
CA GLU A 158 -5.76 -2.78 -24.22
C GLU A 158 -4.32 -2.86 -24.74
N ASP A 159 -3.47 -1.93 -24.31
CA ASP A 159 -2.08 -1.81 -24.74
C ASP A 159 -1.13 -2.35 -23.65
N MET A 160 -0.39 -3.39 -23.97
CA MET A 160 0.66 -3.85 -23.07
C MET A 160 1.77 -2.80 -22.95
N LEU A 161 2.32 -2.67 -21.74
CA LEU A 161 3.49 -1.84 -21.51
C LEU A 161 4.68 -2.37 -22.34
N SER A 162 5.38 -1.47 -23.06
CA SER A 162 6.60 -1.86 -23.73
C SER A 162 7.63 -2.37 -22.72
N GLU A 163 8.45 -3.34 -23.13
CA GLU A 163 9.51 -3.92 -22.27
C GLU A 163 10.42 -2.86 -21.67
N ARG A 164 10.74 -1.81 -22.43
CA ARG A 164 11.56 -0.68 -21.96
C ARG A 164 10.88 0.05 -20.79
N LYS A 165 9.57 0.34 -20.89
CA LYS A 165 8.81 1.01 -19.83
C LYS A 165 8.69 0.11 -18.60
N LEU A 166 8.40 -1.16 -18.79
CA LEU A 166 8.30 -2.14 -17.72
C LEU A 166 9.63 -2.29 -16.97
N LYS A 167 10.74 -2.41 -17.69
CA LYS A 167 12.10 -2.50 -17.10
C LYS A 167 12.45 -1.24 -16.30
N ALA A 168 12.12 -0.05 -16.82
CA ALA A 168 12.35 1.21 -16.13
C ALA A 168 11.52 1.30 -14.83
N ALA A 169 10.24 0.91 -14.88
CA ALA A 169 9.36 0.91 -13.71
C ALA A 169 9.82 -0.08 -12.63
N LYS A 170 10.25 -1.29 -13.02
CA LYS A 170 10.84 -2.28 -12.09
C LYS A 170 12.10 -1.71 -11.42
N LYS A 171 13.02 -1.12 -12.20
CA LYS A 171 14.24 -0.51 -11.65
C LYS A 171 13.95 0.61 -10.67
N GLN A 172 12.97 1.46 -10.99
CA GLN A 172 12.55 2.54 -10.11
C GLN A 172 11.95 2.02 -8.79
N LEU A 173 11.06 1.02 -8.87
CA LEU A 173 10.46 0.41 -7.68
C LEU A 173 11.51 -0.23 -6.79
N LEU A 174 12.43 -1.03 -7.36
CA LEU A 174 13.54 -1.65 -6.63
C LEU A 174 14.45 -0.61 -5.96
N GLY A 175 14.77 0.48 -6.65
CA GLY A 175 15.57 1.57 -6.07
C GLY A 175 14.87 2.22 -4.87
N ARG A 176 13.56 2.44 -4.95
CA ARG A 176 12.77 2.96 -3.82
C ARG A 176 12.73 1.99 -2.64
N MET A 177 12.54 0.70 -2.92
CA MET A 177 12.56 -0.33 -1.87
C MET A 177 13.91 -0.39 -1.17
N ALA A 178 15.03 -0.29 -1.92
CA ALA A 178 16.37 -0.25 -1.34
C ALA A 178 16.53 0.98 -0.42
N ILE A 179 16.17 2.18 -0.88
CA ILE A 179 16.24 3.40 -0.06
C ILE A 179 15.33 3.31 1.19
N SER A 180 14.13 2.76 1.04
CA SER A 180 13.23 2.54 2.17
C SER A 180 13.77 1.50 3.16
N GLY A 181 14.48 0.48 2.64
CA GLY A 181 15.13 -0.55 3.44
C GLY A 181 16.30 -0.06 4.29
N ASP A 182 16.91 1.08 3.95
CA ASP A 182 17.98 1.68 4.77
C ASP A 182 17.44 2.39 6.03
N ASN A 183 16.13 2.56 6.14
CA ASN A 183 15.50 3.17 7.31
C ASN A 183 15.15 2.11 8.36
N GLY A 184 15.78 2.15 9.53
CA GLY A 184 15.59 1.18 10.62
C GLY A 184 14.15 1.10 11.14
N GLU A 185 13.41 2.22 11.18
CA GLU A 185 11.99 2.24 11.56
C GLU A 185 11.15 1.47 10.53
N THR A 186 11.38 1.70 9.25
CA THR A 186 10.69 0.99 8.16
C THR A 186 10.98 -0.51 8.19
N GLN A 187 12.24 -0.89 8.45
CA GLN A 187 12.63 -2.29 8.62
C GLN A 187 11.89 -2.92 9.82
N CYS A 188 11.93 -2.25 10.97
CA CYS A 188 11.29 -2.74 12.19
C CYS A 188 9.79 -2.99 11.99
N LEU A 189 9.06 -2.03 11.41
CA LEU A 189 7.63 -2.16 11.11
C LEU A 189 7.34 -3.24 10.06
N SER A 190 8.22 -3.40 9.07
CA SER A 190 8.07 -4.43 8.03
C SER A 190 8.26 -5.84 8.57
N MET A 191 9.18 -6.02 9.54
CA MET A 191 9.42 -7.31 10.19
C MET A 191 8.29 -7.71 11.16
N GLY A 192 7.56 -6.72 11.70
CA GLY A 192 6.44 -6.94 12.62
C GLY A 192 5.09 -7.24 11.96
N LYS A 193 5.02 -7.18 10.64
CA LYS A 193 3.82 -7.49 9.85
C LYS A 193 3.80 -8.94 9.42
#